data_6c3dc83f884c7ba617a2da9fea10607f
#
_entry.id   6c3dc83f884c7ba617a2da9fea10607f
#
_cell.length_a   1.000
_cell.length_b   1.000
_cell.length_c   1.000
_cell.angle_alpha   90.00
_cell.angle_beta   90.00
_cell.angle_gamma   90.00
#
_symmetry.space_group_name_H-M   'P 1'
#
loop_
_entity.id
_entity.type
_entity.pdbx_description
1 polymer ?
#
loop_
_entity_poly.entity_id
_entity_poly.type
_entity_poly.pdbx_seq_one_letter_code
_entity_poly.pdbx_strand_id
1 'polypeptide(L)'
;MRRITLLLLSIFLAWGAMASVTDVKIIYKVEVDGWTSANPNTHFGGITLTCNDVAKSVNLTPRNLDANEMNIDLSGNVSISFTRKYRGFDFVGFSIGKTDLGQAPTLTAKQKKQMKKGTPLVAKFKTDGSKDVTLFYDDDPKAYRIPAIATTGTGRIVAVSDYRHSLDDIGRDVHRTGSMRIDLVARTSDDNGATWSQPQTIAQGDDNQVGSYLRAFGDATMAAYGTNILVMAAAGDVIYPGGTAENPNRMARIYSTDNGQTWQIEEMTRKVYVEANSLIPDGVSSFFGSGKLAVDPDFNGTGKARVYGAVLIKNAERTDNNYVVYSDDLGANWNILGGSQTPVAFASEPKVDILPNGQILLSARRQGGRTFNIFTYTDKATNSGIWDSAVNGCENGGKNGTDGEVLCIDAWKADRTPVKLLLQSQPKGGASHYDRRDVTIWYKEVSTDTNYTSTDIANGWTQGKQLSTQESSYSAMCLQQDGNVAFFFEEAPCYGDDYTKGYCMVYLCLSVEEITEGKYSQR
;
A
#
# COMPACT_ATOMS: atom_id res chain seq x y z
N MET A 1 71.07 36.15 -18.19
CA MET A 1 70.02 37.13 -18.50
C MET A 1 68.78 36.34 -18.90
N ARG A 2 67.85 36.15 -17.98
CA ARG A 2 66.55 35.57 -18.24
C ARG A 2 65.49 36.62 -17.91
N ARG A 3 64.74 37.00 -18.93
CA ARG A 3 63.64 37.94 -18.80
C ARG A 3 62.43 37.21 -18.24
N ILE A 4 61.91 37.71 -17.10
CA ILE A 4 60.67 37.31 -16.48
C ILE A 4 59.58 38.22 -17.09
N THR A 5 58.66 37.65 -17.81
CA THR A 5 57.46 38.34 -18.32
C THR A 5 56.36 38.21 -17.27
N LEU A 6 56.01 39.33 -16.64
CA LEU A 6 54.83 39.40 -15.76
C LEU A 6 53.56 39.40 -16.60
N LEU A 7 52.72 38.41 -16.40
CA LEU A 7 51.35 38.36 -16.96
C LEU A 7 50.42 38.96 -15.90
N LEU A 8 49.93 40.17 -16.16
CA LEU A 8 48.86 40.79 -15.36
C LEU A 8 47.54 40.14 -15.76
N LEU A 9 46.97 39.32 -14.84
CA LEU A 9 45.64 38.77 -14.96
C LEU A 9 44.65 39.78 -14.37
N SER A 10 43.95 40.52 -15.21
CA SER A 10 42.84 41.40 -14.81
C SER A 10 41.63 40.57 -14.50
N ILE A 11 41.36 40.37 -13.18
CA ILE A 11 40.11 39.79 -12.68
C ILE A 11 39.05 40.89 -12.75
N PHE A 12 38.18 40.81 -13.77
CA PHE A 12 36.91 41.53 -13.76
C PHE A 12 35.99 40.85 -12.72
N LEU A 13 35.91 41.43 -11.55
CA LEU A 13 34.83 41.16 -10.60
C LEU A 13 33.54 41.78 -11.17
N ALA A 14 32.76 40.95 -11.85
CA ALA A 14 31.36 41.29 -12.13
C ALA A 14 30.62 41.28 -10.80
N TRP A 15 30.47 42.44 -10.19
CA TRP A 15 29.46 42.65 -9.13
C TRP A 15 28.10 42.56 -9.79
N GLY A 16 27.59 41.34 -9.95
CA GLY A 16 26.17 41.11 -10.06
C GLY A 16 25.54 41.59 -8.76
N ALA A 17 24.84 42.70 -8.80
CA ALA A 17 23.98 43.10 -7.70
C ALA A 17 23.00 41.96 -7.48
N MET A 18 23.24 41.09 -6.47
CA MET A 18 22.19 40.27 -5.91
C MET A 18 21.14 41.23 -5.34
N ALA A 19 20.06 41.41 -6.08
CA ALA A 19 18.87 42.04 -5.53
C ALA A 19 18.54 41.26 -4.26
N SER A 20 18.60 41.92 -3.11
CA SER A 20 18.18 41.32 -1.85
C SER A 20 16.71 40.89 -2.01
N VAL A 21 16.47 39.59 -2.08
CA VAL A 21 15.12 39.06 -2.05
C VAL A 21 14.56 39.45 -0.69
N THR A 22 13.69 40.46 -0.68
CA THR A 22 13.02 40.90 0.55
C THR A 22 11.86 39.96 0.80
N ASP A 23 12.15 38.78 1.33
CA ASP A 23 11.11 37.88 1.84
C ASP A 23 10.28 38.62 2.88
N VAL A 24 8.98 38.61 2.69
CA VAL A 24 8.00 39.17 3.61
C VAL A 24 7.33 38.03 4.34
N LYS A 25 7.27 38.16 5.67
CA LYS A 25 6.48 37.25 6.49
C LYS A 25 5.00 37.43 6.19
N ILE A 26 4.34 36.34 5.79
CA ILE A 26 2.88 36.27 5.58
C ILE A 26 2.25 35.28 6.54
N ILE A 27 0.98 35.46 6.81
CA ILE A 27 0.16 34.52 7.58
C ILE A 27 -0.66 33.68 6.62
N TYR A 28 -0.74 32.38 6.86
CA TYR A 28 -1.64 31.47 6.16
C TYR A 28 -2.37 30.55 7.13
N LYS A 29 -3.53 30.05 6.74
CA LYS A 29 -4.30 29.06 7.48
C LYS A 29 -5.17 28.23 6.54
N VAL A 30 -5.74 27.15 7.07
CA VAL A 30 -6.73 26.31 6.39
C VAL A 30 -8.09 26.45 7.07
N GLU A 31 -9.15 26.37 6.29
CA GLU A 31 -10.53 26.19 6.76
C GLU A 31 -11.09 24.94 6.08
N VAL A 32 -11.67 24.01 6.86
CA VAL A 32 -12.20 22.75 6.36
C VAL A 32 -13.63 22.58 6.85
N ASP A 33 -14.58 22.68 5.94
CA ASP A 33 -15.98 22.44 6.23
C ASP A 33 -16.26 20.95 6.42
N GLY A 34 -17.00 20.61 7.48
CA GLY A 34 -17.35 19.24 7.85
C GLY A 34 -16.24 18.42 8.53
N TRP A 35 -15.02 18.96 8.67
CA TRP A 35 -13.94 18.25 9.37
C TRP A 35 -14.08 18.32 10.89
N THR A 36 -13.77 17.20 11.56
CA THR A 36 -13.68 17.13 13.02
C THR A 36 -12.38 16.43 13.43
N SER A 37 -11.98 16.57 14.68
CA SER A 37 -10.78 15.90 15.22
C SER A 37 -10.87 14.36 15.26
N ALA A 38 -12.05 13.80 15.06
CA ALA A 38 -12.26 12.36 14.90
C ALA A 38 -11.91 11.86 13.48
N ASN A 39 -11.79 12.76 12.49
CA ASN A 39 -11.39 12.38 11.14
C ASN A 39 -9.90 11.96 11.15
N PRO A 40 -9.57 10.77 10.64
CA PRO A 40 -8.20 10.25 10.66
C PRO A 40 -7.25 10.95 9.70
N ASN A 41 -7.78 11.70 8.72
CA ASN A 41 -6.94 12.47 7.81
C ASN A 41 -6.25 13.60 8.58
N THR A 42 -4.94 13.62 8.53
CA THR A 42 -4.10 14.64 9.16
C THR A 42 -3.50 15.61 8.14
N HIS A 43 -3.88 15.46 6.83
CA HIS A 43 -3.54 16.38 5.75
C HIS A 43 -4.78 16.71 4.93
N PHE A 44 -4.93 17.97 4.59
CA PHE A 44 -6.08 18.46 3.80
C PHE A 44 -5.71 18.65 2.33
N GLY A 45 -4.48 19.10 2.07
CA GLY A 45 -3.99 19.35 0.73
C GLY A 45 -2.61 20.00 0.73
N GLY A 46 -2.06 20.24 -0.45
CA GLY A 46 -0.84 21.02 -0.65
C GLY A 46 -1.12 22.31 -1.42
N ILE A 47 -0.44 23.37 -1.06
CA ILE A 47 -0.49 24.65 -1.77
C ILE A 47 0.92 25.12 -2.12
N THR A 48 1.03 25.83 -3.24
CA THR A 48 2.29 26.45 -3.67
C THR A 48 2.04 27.93 -4.00
N LEU A 49 2.91 28.77 -3.47
CA LEU A 49 3.00 30.18 -3.85
C LEU A 49 4.26 30.36 -4.70
N THR A 50 4.12 30.94 -5.88
CA THR A 50 5.24 31.18 -6.81
C THR A 50 5.37 32.68 -7.07
N CYS A 51 6.58 33.21 -6.87
CA CYS A 51 6.94 34.58 -7.22
C CYS A 51 8.24 34.58 -8.02
N ASN A 52 8.27 35.19 -9.21
CA ASN A 52 9.45 35.28 -10.04
C ASN A 52 10.15 33.92 -10.23
N ASP A 53 9.41 32.88 -10.56
CA ASP A 53 9.86 31.47 -10.72
C ASP A 53 10.42 30.79 -9.46
N VAL A 54 10.34 31.44 -8.29
CA VAL A 54 10.65 30.83 -7.01
C VAL A 54 9.37 30.35 -6.34
N ALA A 55 9.26 29.04 -6.15
CA ALA A 55 8.10 28.39 -5.55
C ALA A 55 8.36 28.02 -4.08
N LYS A 56 7.36 28.24 -3.22
CA LYS A 56 7.33 27.75 -1.84
C LYS A 56 6.04 26.96 -1.63
N SER A 57 6.20 25.68 -1.28
CA SER A 57 5.09 24.75 -1.06
C SER A 57 4.93 24.42 0.41
N VAL A 58 3.69 24.20 0.85
CA VAL A 58 3.37 23.70 2.18
C VAL A 58 2.27 22.65 2.09
N ASN A 59 2.36 21.62 2.93
CA ASN A 59 1.26 20.71 3.20
C ASN A 59 0.41 21.29 4.34
N LEU A 60 -0.89 21.32 4.14
CA LEU A 60 -1.87 21.84 5.09
C LEU A 60 -2.39 20.72 5.98
N THR A 61 -2.17 20.86 7.26
CA THR A 61 -2.50 19.89 8.31
C THR A 61 -3.43 20.51 9.34
N PRO A 62 -3.98 19.77 10.31
CA PRO A 62 -4.74 20.33 11.43
C PRO A 62 -4.03 21.44 12.20
N ARG A 63 -2.68 21.47 12.20
CA ARG A 63 -1.92 22.58 12.79
C ARG A 63 -2.14 23.92 12.07
N ASN A 64 -2.56 23.87 10.81
CA ASN A 64 -2.81 25.05 9.99
C ASN A 64 -4.27 25.56 10.09
N LEU A 65 -5.12 24.94 10.91
CA LEU A 65 -6.41 25.53 11.32
C LEU A 65 -6.17 26.83 12.11
N ASP A 66 -5.09 26.85 12.87
CA ASP A 66 -4.55 28.09 13.43
C ASP A 66 -3.67 28.82 12.42
N ALA A 67 -3.40 30.11 12.69
CA ALA A 67 -2.54 30.92 11.84
C ALA A 67 -1.08 30.46 11.91
N ASN A 68 -0.45 30.24 10.74
CA ASN A 68 0.95 29.90 10.58
C ASN A 68 1.66 30.96 9.76
N GLU A 69 2.98 30.97 9.79
CA GLU A 69 3.80 31.96 9.12
C GLU A 69 4.69 31.32 8.05
N MET A 70 4.88 32.01 6.93
CA MET A 70 5.91 31.68 5.95
C MET A 70 6.53 32.96 5.38
N ASN A 71 7.78 32.88 4.99
CA ASN A 71 8.47 33.95 4.30
C ASN A 71 8.39 33.76 2.80
N ILE A 72 7.94 34.77 2.06
CA ILE A 72 7.82 34.75 0.61
C ILE A 72 8.12 36.12 0.00
N ASP A 73 8.73 36.17 -1.17
CA ASP A 73 8.84 37.40 -1.95
C ASP A 73 7.45 37.77 -2.53
N LEU A 74 7.01 39.00 -2.28
CA LEU A 74 5.78 39.57 -2.84
C LEU A 74 6.06 40.73 -3.82
N SER A 75 7.31 40.90 -4.29
CA SER A 75 7.69 42.02 -5.17
C SER A 75 7.21 41.84 -6.60
N GLY A 76 7.25 40.60 -7.12
CA GLY A 76 6.85 40.25 -8.48
C GLY A 76 5.38 39.82 -8.61
N ASN A 77 5.08 39.14 -9.71
CA ASN A 77 3.80 38.45 -9.87
C ASN A 77 3.77 37.23 -8.96
N VAL A 78 2.75 37.15 -8.11
CA VAL A 78 2.58 36.03 -7.19
C VAL A 78 1.35 35.23 -7.60
N SER A 79 1.55 34.00 -8.00
CA SER A 79 0.49 33.02 -8.23
C SER A 79 0.37 32.05 -7.06
N ILE A 80 -0.83 31.57 -6.83
CA ILE A 80 -1.11 30.55 -5.83
C ILE A 80 -1.79 29.38 -6.53
N SER A 81 -1.35 28.19 -6.26
CA SER A 81 -1.94 26.97 -6.82
C SER A 81 -2.19 25.94 -5.74
N PHE A 82 -3.23 25.14 -5.95
CA PHE A 82 -3.44 23.89 -5.24
C PHE A 82 -2.57 22.83 -5.91
N THR A 83 -1.69 22.20 -5.14
CA THR A 83 -0.63 21.34 -5.70
C THR A 83 -0.75 19.90 -5.28
N ARG A 84 -1.60 19.58 -4.29
CA ARG A 84 -1.76 18.21 -3.83
C ARG A 84 -3.15 17.95 -3.30
N LYS A 85 -3.79 16.88 -3.81
CA LYS A 85 -5.07 16.37 -3.32
C LYS A 85 -4.83 15.17 -2.40
N TYR A 86 -5.47 15.19 -1.23
CA TYR A 86 -5.61 14.01 -0.37
C TYR A 86 -7.05 13.50 -0.43
N ARG A 87 -7.23 12.21 -0.18
CA ARG A 87 -8.55 11.56 -0.18
C ARG A 87 -9.41 12.09 0.98
N GLY A 88 -10.71 12.10 0.78
CA GLY A 88 -11.69 12.58 1.76
C GLY A 88 -11.95 14.09 1.73
N PHE A 89 -11.26 14.86 0.87
CA PHE A 89 -11.41 16.32 0.79
C PHE A 89 -11.50 16.84 -0.63
N ASP A 90 -12.36 17.84 -0.83
CA ASP A 90 -12.40 18.67 -2.01
C ASP A 90 -11.80 20.04 -1.70
N PHE A 91 -10.92 20.51 -2.58
CA PHE A 91 -10.42 21.87 -2.52
C PHE A 91 -11.48 22.84 -3.07
N VAL A 92 -11.84 23.85 -2.27
CA VAL A 92 -12.87 24.84 -2.64
C VAL A 92 -12.23 26.07 -3.30
N GLY A 93 -11.10 26.56 -2.76
CA GLY A 93 -10.43 27.74 -3.28
C GLY A 93 -9.66 28.51 -2.22
N PHE A 94 -9.14 29.69 -2.60
CA PHE A 94 -8.41 30.60 -1.72
C PHE A 94 -9.21 31.83 -1.38
N SER A 95 -8.91 32.45 -0.23
CA SER A 95 -9.41 33.80 0.11
C SER A 95 -8.38 34.61 0.89
N ILE A 96 -8.50 35.94 0.82
CA ILE A 96 -7.76 36.89 1.67
C ILE A 96 -8.79 37.82 2.33
N GLY A 97 -8.90 37.73 3.65
CA GLY A 97 -9.97 38.38 4.40
C GLY A 97 -11.35 37.89 3.90
N LYS A 98 -12.22 38.82 3.43
CA LYS A 98 -13.54 38.48 2.88
C LYS A 98 -13.55 38.29 1.36
N THR A 99 -12.40 38.41 0.70
CA THR A 99 -12.31 38.34 -0.76
C THR A 99 -12.01 36.90 -1.18
N ASP A 100 -12.92 36.27 -1.92
CA ASP A 100 -12.70 34.99 -2.59
C ASP A 100 -11.78 35.22 -3.80
N LEU A 101 -10.83 34.31 -3.99
CA LEU A 101 -9.80 34.37 -5.04
C LEU A 101 -9.96 33.29 -6.10
N GLY A 102 -10.85 32.30 -5.87
CA GLY A 102 -10.94 31.10 -6.70
C GLY A 102 -9.79 30.10 -6.44
N GLN A 103 -9.58 29.17 -7.36
CA GLN A 103 -8.71 28.03 -7.14
C GLN A 103 -7.25 28.22 -7.59
N ALA A 104 -6.97 29.16 -8.50
CA ALA A 104 -5.62 29.41 -9.01
C ALA A 104 -5.38 30.93 -9.24
N PRO A 105 -5.38 31.75 -8.17
CA PRO A 105 -5.30 33.18 -8.32
C PRO A 105 -3.89 33.69 -8.58
N THR A 106 -3.79 34.77 -9.35
CA THR A 106 -2.64 35.68 -9.34
C THR A 106 -2.96 36.87 -8.47
N LEU A 107 -2.11 37.21 -7.50
CA LEU A 107 -2.38 38.23 -6.51
C LEU A 107 -2.25 39.64 -7.07
N THR A 108 -3.28 40.46 -6.88
CA THR A 108 -3.24 41.90 -7.16
C THR A 108 -2.36 42.67 -6.14
N ALA A 109 -1.95 43.87 -6.49
CA ALA A 109 -1.21 44.73 -5.56
C ALA A 109 -1.96 44.99 -4.25
N LYS A 110 -3.31 45.09 -4.29
CA LYS A 110 -4.18 45.27 -3.11
C LYS A 110 -4.10 44.04 -2.20
N GLN A 111 -4.19 42.82 -2.75
CA GLN A 111 -4.13 41.54 -2.00
C GLN A 111 -2.75 41.33 -1.37
N LYS A 112 -1.67 41.58 -2.12
CA LYS A 112 -0.29 41.55 -1.59
C LYS A 112 -0.11 42.53 -0.42
N LYS A 113 -0.70 43.76 -0.52
CA LYS A 113 -0.67 44.74 0.56
C LYS A 113 -1.45 44.27 1.79
N GLN A 114 -2.58 43.58 1.61
CA GLN A 114 -3.35 42.98 2.72
C GLN A 114 -2.53 41.90 3.43
N MET A 115 -1.88 40.98 2.69
CA MET A 115 -1.01 39.94 3.26
C MET A 115 0.17 40.55 4.04
N LYS A 116 0.84 41.58 3.49
CA LYS A 116 1.91 42.32 4.20
C LYS A 116 1.43 42.98 5.50
N LYS A 117 0.15 43.24 5.64
CA LYS A 117 -0.47 43.80 6.88
C LYS A 117 -0.96 42.70 7.84
N GLY A 118 -0.66 41.43 7.56
CA GLY A 118 -1.04 40.30 8.39
C GLY A 118 -2.45 39.74 8.13
N THR A 119 -3.11 40.13 7.02
CA THR A 119 -4.37 39.46 6.64
C THR A 119 -4.02 38.04 6.13
N PRO A 120 -4.58 36.99 6.72
CA PRO A 120 -4.24 35.60 6.34
C PRO A 120 -4.67 35.29 4.90
N LEU A 121 -3.81 34.51 4.21
CA LEU A 121 -4.21 33.68 3.09
C LEU A 121 -4.91 32.44 3.65
N VAL A 122 -6.12 32.16 3.20
CA VAL A 122 -6.91 31.01 3.63
C VAL A 122 -7.07 30.06 2.47
N ALA A 123 -6.66 28.81 2.65
CA ALA A 123 -7.02 27.70 1.77
C ALA A 123 -8.28 27.02 2.32
N LYS A 124 -9.30 26.87 1.49
CA LYS A 124 -10.60 26.33 1.89
C LYS A 124 -10.80 24.94 1.30
N PHE A 125 -11.24 24.04 2.16
CA PHE A 125 -11.60 22.67 1.81
C PHE A 125 -12.97 22.33 2.37
N LYS A 126 -13.55 21.25 1.89
CA LYS A 126 -14.70 20.57 2.49
C LYS A 126 -14.47 19.06 2.46
N THR A 127 -15.06 18.31 3.37
CA THR A 127 -15.13 16.86 3.29
C THR A 127 -15.97 16.47 2.08
N ASP A 128 -15.55 15.45 1.33
CA ASP A 128 -16.28 14.99 0.14
C ASP A 128 -17.41 14.00 0.47
N GLY A 129 -17.58 13.68 1.76
CA GLY A 129 -18.61 12.78 2.27
C GLY A 129 -18.31 11.30 2.08
N SER A 130 -17.19 10.94 1.45
CA SER A 130 -16.74 9.56 1.33
C SER A 130 -16.09 9.05 2.64
N LYS A 131 -15.93 7.73 2.74
CA LYS A 131 -15.07 7.11 3.75
C LYS A 131 -13.62 6.94 3.28
N ASP A 132 -13.30 7.46 2.09
CA ASP A 132 -11.97 7.40 1.52
C ASP A 132 -11.00 8.22 2.36
N VAL A 133 -9.84 7.65 2.69
CA VAL A 133 -8.88 8.31 3.56
C VAL A 133 -7.46 7.94 3.23
N THR A 134 -6.56 8.92 3.33
CA THR A 134 -5.12 8.66 3.35
C THR A 134 -4.73 8.28 4.77
N LEU A 135 -4.52 6.98 5.05
CA LEU A 135 -4.28 6.46 6.39
C LEU A 135 -2.86 6.72 6.88
N PHE A 136 -1.88 6.50 6.01
CA PHE A 136 -0.47 6.68 6.39
C PHE A 136 0.23 7.56 5.36
N TYR A 137 0.91 8.54 5.85
CA TYR A 137 1.79 9.45 5.12
C TYR A 137 2.69 10.16 6.13
N ASP A 138 3.81 10.69 5.67
CA ASP A 138 4.74 11.45 6.50
C ASP A 138 5.19 12.73 5.76
N ASP A 139 5.44 13.81 6.48
CA ASP A 139 6.04 15.04 5.96
C ASP A 139 7.55 14.93 5.77
N ASP A 140 8.17 13.96 6.43
CA ASP A 140 9.58 13.58 6.26
C ASP A 140 9.68 12.50 5.15
N PRO A 141 10.78 12.40 4.40
CA PRO A 141 10.96 11.41 3.32
C PRO A 141 11.05 9.95 3.78
N LYS A 142 10.37 9.57 4.85
CA LYS A 142 10.20 8.19 5.28
C LYS A 142 9.01 7.58 4.58
N ALA A 143 9.20 6.42 3.97
CA ALA A 143 8.17 5.81 3.16
C ALA A 143 7.29 4.87 3.98
N TYR A 144 5.99 5.08 3.89
CA TYR A 144 5.04 4.00 4.11
C TYR A 144 4.94 3.18 2.83
N ARG A 145 5.00 1.86 2.95
CA ARG A 145 4.92 0.92 1.85
C ARG A 145 4.11 -0.31 2.26
N ILE A 146 3.75 -1.11 1.27
CA ILE A 146 3.24 -2.47 1.40
C ILE A 146 1.95 -2.54 2.23
N PRO A 147 0.79 -2.50 1.59
CA PRO A 147 -0.51 -2.59 2.25
C PRO A 147 -0.84 -4.01 2.66
N ALA A 148 -1.33 -4.19 3.89
CA ALA A 148 -2.04 -5.37 4.32
C ALA A 148 -3.30 -4.97 5.09
N ILE A 149 -4.43 -5.67 4.88
CA ILE A 149 -5.71 -5.33 5.51
C ILE A 149 -6.53 -6.58 5.77
N ALA A 150 -7.19 -6.62 6.92
CA ALA A 150 -8.13 -7.69 7.27
C ALA A 150 -9.25 -7.17 8.17
N THR A 151 -10.38 -7.89 8.17
CA THR A 151 -11.52 -7.62 9.06
C THR A 151 -11.65 -8.78 10.07
N THR A 152 -11.68 -8.47 11.36
CA THR A 152 -11.88 -9.47 12.43
C THR A 152 -13.33 -9.94 12.48
N GLY A 153 -13.59 -11.04 13.19
CA GLY A 153 -14.96 -11.54 13.41
C GLY A 153 -15.85 -10.58 14.21
N THR A 154 -15.26 -9.57 14.87
CA THR A 154 -16.00 -8.50 15.57
C THR A 154 -16.33 -7.31 14.67
N GLY A 155 -15.90 -7.33 13.39
CA GLY A 155 -16.09 -6.23 12.44
C GLY A 155 -14.98 -5.16 12.46
N ARG A 156 -13.96 -5.30 13.35
CA ARG A 156 -12.82 -4.41 13.35
C ARG A 156 -11.99 -4.60 12.09
N ILE A 157 -11.74 -3.51 11.36
CA ILE A 157 -10.79 -3.46 10.25
C ILE A 157 -9.41 -3.13 10.83
N VAL A 158 -8.39 -3.86 10.37
CA VAL A 158 -6.99 -3.61 10.72
C VAL A 158 -6.20 -3.40 9.44
N ALA A 159 -5.62 -2.22 9.28
CA ALA A 159 -4.73 -1.87 8.16
C ALA A 159 -3.30 -1.79 8.67
N VAL A 160 -2.38 -2.49 8.01
CA VAL A 160 -0.96 -2.56 8.36
C VAL A 160 -0.11 -2.08 7.19
N SER A 161 0.96 -1.35 7.49
CA SER A 161 1.92 -0.87 6.50
C SER A 161 3.34 -0.93 7.05
N ASP A 162 4.32 -1.11 6.18
CA ASP A 162 5.74 -0.85 6.48
C ASP A 162 5.93 0.65 6.77
N TYR A 163 6.71 0.97 7.79
CA TYR A 163 7.26 2.29 8.02
C TYR A 163 8.79 2.22 7.85
N ARG A 164 9.27 2.69 6.71
CA ARG A 164 10.67 2.53 6.26
C ARG A 164 11.50 3.75 6.64
N HIS A 165 12.46 3.59 7.54
CA HIS A 165 13.31 4.68 8.03
C HIS A 165 14.33 5.16 6.98
N SER A 166 14.56 4.38 5.91
CA SER A 166 15.52 4.68 4.84
C SER A 166 14.94 4.71 3.43
N LEU A 167 13.63 4.59 3.24
CA LEU A 167 12.95 4.40 1.96
C LEU A 167 13.22 3.04 1.28
N ASP A 168 14.16 2.25 1.77
CA ASP A 168 14.63 1.01 1.16
C ASP A 168 13.85 -0.23 1.65
N ASP A 169 13.97 -1.33 0.89
CA ASP A 169 13.49 -2.65 1.28
C ASP A 169 14.37 -3.28 2.37
N ILE A 170 13.87 -4.37 2.98
CA ILE A 170 14.64 -5.17 3.95
C ILE A 170 16.01 -5.52 3.38
N GLY A 171 17.04 -5.32 4.21
CA GLY A 171 18.43 -5.63 3.87
C GLY A 171 19.07 -4.68 2.85
N ARG A 172 18.51 -3.48 2.66
CA ARG A 172 19.06 -2.45 1.77
C ARG A 172 19.29 -1.14 2.52
N ASP A 173 20.33 -0.44 2.12
CA ASP A 173 20.60 0.96 2.49
C ASP A 173 21.19 1.67 1.26
N VAL A 174 20.43 1.71 0.15
CA VAL A 174 20.84 2.38 -1.11
C VAL A 174 20.92 3.88 -0.91
N HIS A 175 20.03 4.44 -0.09
CA HIS A 175 20.00 5.86 0.23
C HIS A 175 21.05 6.26 1.27
N ARG A 176 21.83 5.28 1.81
CA ARG A 176 22.94 5.47 2.75
C ARG A 176 22.56 6.31 3.97
N THR A 177 21.40 6.01 4.52
CA THR A 177 20.92 6.65 5.77
C THR A 177 21.59 6.08 7.00
N GLY A 178 22.25 4.92 6.89
CA GLY A 178 22.79 4.14 8.00
C GLY A 178 21.72 3.31 8.72
N SER A 179 20.45 3.38 8.30
CA SER A 179 19.35 2.62 8.89
C SER A 179 18.85 1.56 7.91
N MET A 180 18.70 0.33 8.38
CA MET A 180 17.96 -0.75 7.71
C MET A 180 16.62 -1.02 8.40
N ARG A 181 16.29 -0.24 9.42
CA ARG A 181 15.10 -0.41 10.23
C ARG A 181 13.83 -0.18 9.41
N ILE A 182 12.93 -1.13 9.53
CA ILE A 182 11.55 -1.04 9.07
C ILE A 182 10.66 -1.49 10.23
N ASP A 183 9.62 -0.73 10.52
CA ASP A 183 8.60 -1.06 11.52
C ASP A 183 7.31 -1.46 10.82
N LEU A 184 6.51 -2.35 11.41
CA LEU A 184 5.12 -2.54 11.01
C LEU A 184 4.23 -1.67 11.88
N VAL A 185 3.41 -0.85 11.23
CA VAL A 185 2.46 0.06 11.88
C VAL A 185 1.05 -0.29 11.48
N ALA A 186 0.15 -0.27 12.45
CA ALA A 186 -1.26 -0.57 12.26
C ALA A 186 -2.15 0.63 12.60
N ARG A 187 -3.28 0.74 11.91
CA ARG A 187 -4.45 1.51 12.33
C ARG A 187 -5.68 0.62 12.30
N THR A 188 -6.63 0.88 13.19
CA THR A 188 -7.86 0.10 13.31
C THR A 188 -9.10 0.98 13.18
N SER A 189 -10.17 0.40 12.64
CA SER A 189 -11.50 1.02 12.57
C SER A 189 -12.54 0.04 13.11
N ASP A 190 -13.45 0.53 13.97
CA ASP A 190 -14.56 -0.23 14.53
C ASP A 190 -15.93 0.17 13.93
N ASP A 191 -15.93 1.01 12.89
CA ASP A 191 -17.12 1.61 12.27
C ASP A 191 -17.10 1.52 10.74
N ASN A 192 -16.60 0.41 10.20
CA ASN A 192 -16.50 0.15 8.76
C ASN A 192 -15.75 1.27 8.02
N GLY A 193 -14.61 1.70 8.57
CA GLY A 193 -13.71 2.66 7.93
C GLY A 193 -14.08 4.13 8.08
N ALA A 194 -15.15 4.47 8.81
CA ALA A 194 -15.56 5.85 8.99
C ALA A 194 -14.58 6.64 9.89
N THR A 195 -14.07 5.99 10.94
CA THR A 195 -13.02 6.55 11.80
C THR A 195 -11.89 5.54 12.04
N TRP A 196 -10.70 6.03 12.37
CA TRP A 196 -9.51 5.21 12.54
C TRP A 196 -8.71 5.61 13.78
N SER A 197 -8.10 4.62 14.42
CA SER A 197 -7.20 4.83 15.55
C SER A 197 -5.96 5.66 15.15
N GLN A 198 -5.23 6.16 16.14
CA GLN A 198 -3.85 6.60 15.92
C GLN A 198 -2.97 5.42 15.48
N PRO A 199 -1.86 5.66 14.74
CA PRO A 199 -0.92 4.62 14.37
C PRO A 199 -0.36 3.93 15.60
N GLN A 200 -0.31 2.58 15.57
CA GLN A 200 0.32 1.74 16.59
C GLN A 200 1.44 0.93 15.93
N THR A 201 2.64 0.97 16.46
CA THR A 201 3.71 0.06 16.06
C THR A 201 3.44 -1.32 16.62
N ILE A 202 3.26 -2.32 15.74
CA ILE A 202 2.96 -3.72 16.12
C ILE A 202 4.19 -4.62 16.07
N ALA A 203 5.20 -4.23 15.29
CA ALA A 203 6.54 -4.83 15.29
C ALA A 203 7.57 -3.73 15.03
N GLN A 204 8.49 -3.55 15.94
CA GLN A 204 9.50 -2.51 15.89
C GLN A 204 10.85 -3.09 15.50
N GLY A 205 11.44 -2.62 14.39
CA GLY A 205 12.81 -2.93 14.01
C GLY A 205 13.84 -2.22 14.90
N ASP A 206 15.06 -2.75 14.94
CA ASP A 206 16.18 -2.15 15.69
C ASP A 206 17.49 -2.31 14.92
N ASP A 207 18.08 -1.21 14.49
CA ASP A 207 19.33 -1.18 13.72
C ASP A 207 20.51 -1.83 14.46
N ASN A 208 20.44 -1.96 15.80
CA ASN A 208 21.47 -2.62 16.60
C ASN A 208 21.38 -4.16 16.55
N GLN A 209 20.28 -4.73 16.06
CA GLN A 209 20.03 -6.17 15.96
C GLN A 209 20.61 -6.79 14.68
N VAL A 210 21.88 -6.54 14.39
CA VAL A 210 22.58 -7.04 13.19
C VAL A 210 22.57 -8.58 13.16
N GLY A 211 22.17 -9.16 12.02
CA GLY A 211 22.06 -10.60 11.83
C GLY A 211 20.85 -11.24 12.53
N SER A 212 19.95 -10.46 13.09
CA SER A 212 18.73 -10.92 13.77
C SER A 212 17.47 -10.59 12.96
N TYR A 213 16.41 -11.40 13.14
CA TYR A 213 15.08 -11.11 12.58
C TYR A 213 14.47 -9.82 13.18
N LEU A 214 14.96 -9.37 14.32
CA LEU A 214 14.50 -8.15 15.00
C LEU A 214 15.02 -6.85 14.36
N ARG A 215 15.85 -6.93 13.32
CA ARG A 215 16.42 -5.71 12.71
C ARG A 215 15.41 -4.92 11.89
N ALA A 216 14.52 -5.62 11.18
CA ALA A 216 13.45 -5.01 10.38
C ALA A 216 12.29 -5.97 10.23
N PHE A 217 11.10 -5.43 9.96
CA PHE A 217 9.88 -6.17 9.61
C PHE A 217 9.18 -5.48 8.46
N GLY A 218 8.85 -6.21 7.39
CA GLY A 218 8.19 -5.64 6.22
C GLY A 218 7.49 -6.69 5.37
N ASP A 219 6.90 -6.26 4.26
CA ASP A 219 6.14 -7.10 3.35
C ASP A 219 5.05 -7.91 4.05
N ALA A 220 4.26 -7.24 4.90
CA ALA A 220 3.24 -7.86 5.72
C ALA A 220 2.12 -8.49 4.87
N THR A 221 1.71 -9.71 5.26
CA THR A 221 0.46 -10.33 4.82
C THR A 221 -0.34 -10.77 6.03
N MET A 222 -1.67 -10.64 6.00
CA MET A 222 -2.46 -10.83 7.21
C MET A 222 -3.76 -11.57 7.01
N ALA A 223 -4.21 -12.21 8.09
CA ALA A 223 -5.54 -12.79 8.26
C ALA A 223 -6.14 -12.39 9.60
N ALA A 224 -7.48 -12.38 9.67
CA ALA A 224 -8.18 -12.22 10.93
C ALA A 224 -9.42 -13.13 10.97
N TYR A 225 -9.70 -13.71 12.15
CA TYR A 225 -10.90 -14.51 12.41
C TYR A 225 -11.22 -14.54 13.92
N GLY A 226 -12.49 -14.42 14.27
CA GLY A 226 -12.85 -14.16 15.66
C GLY A 226 -12.15 -12.89 16.16
N THR A 227 -11.45 -12.99 17.29
CA THR A 227 -10.58 -11.94 17.83
C THR A 227 -9.09 -12.13 17.48
N ASN A 228 -8.77 -13.18 16.72
CA ASN A 228 -7.39 -13.48 16.33
C ASN A 228 -6.99 -12.68 15.10
N ILE A 229 -5.77 -12.17 15.11
CA ILE A 229 -5.11 -11.52 13.98
C ILE A 229 -3.73 -12.16 13.80
N LEU A 230 -3.43 -12.55 12.59
CA LEU A 230 -2.13 -13.10 12.18
C LEU A 230 -1.52 -12.18 11.13
N VAL A 231 -0.26 -11.79 11.32
CA VAL A 231 0.58 -11.13 10.32
C VAL A 231 1.82 -12.00 10.13
N MET A 232 2.09 -12.38 8.88
CA MET A 232 3.38 -12.94 8.46
C MET A 232 4.16 -11.84 7.75
N ALA A 233 5.45 -11.71 8.07
CA ALA A 233 6.28 -10.64 7.53
C ALA A 233 7.67 -11.15 7.14
N ALA A 234 8.26 -10.57 6.11
CA ALA A 234 9.69 -10.65 5.90
C ALA A 234 10.41 -9.92 7.06
N ALA A 235 11.60 -10.36 7.43
CA ALA A 235 12.29 -9.83 8.60
C ALA A 235 13.81 -9.83 8.43
N GLY A 236 14.51 -9.10 9.32
CA GLY A 236 15.95 -9.10 9.42
C GLY A 236 16.66 -8.11 8.51
N ASP A 237 17.86 -8.48 8.06
CA ASP A 237 18.78 -7.59 7.33
C ASP A 237 19.35 -8.23 6.04
N VAL A 238 18.72 -9.26 5.55
CA VAL A 238 19.10 -9.92 4.31
C VAL A 238 18.02 -9.70 3.25
N ILE A 239 18.39 -9.03 2.16
CA ILE A 239 17.48 -8.83 1.02
C ILE A 239 17.09 -10.16 0.38
N TYR A 240 15.83 -10.31 -0.03
CA TYR A 240 15.32 -11.54 -0.64
C TYR A 240 16.22 -12.11 -1.75
N PRO A 241 16.69 -11.33 -2.75
CA PRO A 241 17.58 -11.91 -3.78
C PRO A 241 18.94 -12.34 -3.25
N GLY A 242 19.36 -11.89 -2.06
CA GLY A 242 20.69 -12.14 -1.49
C GLY A 242 20.77 -13.30 -0.50
N GLY A 243 19.63 -13.87 -0.11
CA GLY A 243 19.61 -14.95 0.88
C GLY A 243 20.39 -16.20 0.43
N THR A 244 21.01 -16.88 1.38
CA THR A 244 21.70 -18.18 1.22
C THR A 244 21.24 -19.13 2.33
N ALA A 245 21.62 -20.41 2.24
CA ALA A 245 21.30 -21.37 3.29
C ALA A 245 21.93 -20.99 4.65
N GLU A 246 23.13 -20.42 4.63
CA GLU A 246 23.86 -20.00 5.84
C GLU A 246 23.33 -18.66 6.40
N ASN A 247 22.91 -17.77 5.51
CA ASN A 247 22.38 -16.45 5.86
C ASN A 247 21.10 -16.14 5.08
N PRO A 248 19.98 -16.80 5.41
CA PRO A 248 18.70 -16.61 4.72
C PRO A 248 18.10 -15.21 5.05
N ASN A 249 17.27 -14.68 4.15
CA ASN A 249 16.36 -13.65 4.59
C ASN A 249 15.36 -14.24 5.60
N ARG A 250 14.91 -13.46 6.55
CA ARG A 250 14.17 -14.00 7.70
C ARG A 250 12.67 -13.78 7.55
N MET A 251 11.90 -14.52 8.35
CA MET A 251 10.46 -14.42 8.46
C MET A 251 10.07 -14.28 9.92
N ALA A 252 9.05 -13.46 10.17
CA ALA A 252 8.43 -13.33 11.47
C ALA A 252 6.91 -13.59 11.39
N ARG A 253 6.39 -14.16 12.47
CA ARG A 253 4.99 -14.22 12.83
C ARG A 253 4.71 -13.16 13.87
N ILE A 254 3.75 -12.26 13.58
CA ILE A 254 3.27 -11.24 14.51
C ILE A 254 1.79 -11.51 14.71
N TYR A 255 1.33 -11.68 15.93
CA TYR A 255 -0.05 -12.10 16.15
C TYR A 255 -0.66 -11.48 17.40
N SER A 256 -1.98 -11.37 17.38
CA SER A 256 -2.84 -10.93 18.46
C SER A 256 -3.98 -11.92 18.65
N THR A 257 -4.37 -12.18 19.90
CA THR A 257 -5.55 -12.99 20.25
C THR A 257 -6.65 -12.17 20.94
N ASP A 258 -6.44 -10.87 21.10
CA ASP A 258 -7.29 -9.93 21.81
C ASP A 258 -7.77 -8.76 20.93
N ASN A 259 -8.03 -9.06 19.65
CA ASN A 259 -8.54 -8.10 18.66
C ASN A 259 -7.59 -6.93 18.40
N GLY A 260 -6.26 -7.19 18.43
CA GLY A 260 -5.22 -6.20 18.11
C GLY A 260 -4.85 -5.27 19.27
N GLN A 261 -5.22 -5.59 20.51
CA GLN A 261 -4.82 -4.80 21.67
C GLN A 261 -3.37 -5.07 22.08
N THR A 262 -2.95 -6.34 22.08
CA THR A 262 -1.56 -6.74 22.33
C THR A 262 -1.02 -7.62 21.20
N TRP A 263 0.28 -7.58 21.01
CA TRP A 263 0.96 -8.27 19.92
C TRP A 263 2.16 -9.07 20.43
N GLN A 264 2.36 -10.25 19.83
CA GLN A 264 3.51 -11.12 20.07
C GLN A 264 4.25 -11.34 18.76
N ILE A 265 5.58 -11.55 18.84
CA ILE A 265 6.46 -11.71 17.68
C ILE A 265 7.32 -12.96 17.86
N GLU A 266 7.37 -13.80 16.81
CA GLU A 266 8.18 -15.02 16.77
C GLU A 266 8.92 -15.16 15.44
N GLU A 267 10.15 -15.67 15.46
CA GLU A 267 10.89 -16.02 14.23
C GLU A 267 10.36 -17.33 13.65
N MET A 268 10.12 -17.35 12.34
CA MET A 268 9.58 -18.50 11.62
C MET A 268 10.51 -19.07 10.55
N THR A 269 11.65 -18.41 10.28
CA THR A 269 12.54 -18.71 9.15
C THR A 269 12.82 -20.20 9.00
N ARG A 270 13.39 -20.81 10.02
CA ARG A 270 13.84 -22.21 9.97
C ARG A 270 12.72 -23.24 10.08
N LYS A 271 11.51 -22.83 10.43
CA LYS A 271 10.32 -23.70 10.38
C LYS A 271 9.77 -23.81 8.95
N VAL A 272 9.91 -22.76 8.14
CA VAL A 272 9.35 -22.70 6.79
C VAL A 272 10.36 -23.20 5.75
N TYR A 273 11.61 -22.81 5.82
CA TYR A 273 12.61 -23.19 4.82
C TYR A 273 14.04 -23.25 5.40
N VAL A 274 15.02 -23.70 4.62
CA VAL A 274 16.46 -23.84 4.89
C VAL A 274 16.82 -25.12 5.63
N GLU A 275 16.13 -25.47 6.69
CA GLU A 275 16.44 -26.67 7.48
C GLU A 275 15.91 -27.95 6.80
N ALA A 276 16.62 -29.06 6.99
CA ALA A 276 16.27 -30.35 6.38
C ALA A 276 14.87 -30.87 6.75
N ASN A 277 14.34 -30.43 7.90
CA ASN A 277 13.01 -30.78 8.40
C ASN A 277 11.96 -29.64 8.21
N SER A 278 12.32 -28.58 7.51
CA SER A 278 11.39 -27.50 7.17
C SER A 278 10.47 -27.88 6.01
N LEU A 279 9.45 -27.04 5.72
CA LEU A 279 8.51 -27.32 4.63
C LEU A 279 9.18 -27.36 3.25
N ILE A 280 10.19 -26.51 3.01
CA ILE A 280 10.89 -26.38 1.73
C ILE A 280 12.40 -26.33 2.00
N PRO A 281 13.03 -27.51 2.20
CA PRO A 281 14.43 -27.60 2.67
C PRO A 281 15.47 -27.01 1.73
N ASP A 282 15.22 -26.99 0.43
CA ASP A 282 16.10 -26.46 -0.62
C ASP A 282 15.91 -24.94 -0.87
N GLY A 283 15.00 -24.31 -0.13
CA GLY A 283 14.81 -22.87 -0.17
C GLY A 283 16.00 -22.12 0.45
N VAL A 284 16.43 -21.03 -0.19
CA VAL A 284 17.50 -20.15 0.33
C VAL A 284 17.00 -18.75 0.64
N SER A 285 15.85 -18.36 0.10
CA SER A 285 15.15 -17.12 0.41
C SER A 285 13.66 -17.32 0.30
N SER A 286 12.89 -16.66 1.15
CA SER A 286 11.44 -16.77 1.13
C SER A 286 10.76 -15.56 1.76
N PHE A 287 9.57 -15.22 1.28
CA PHE A 287 8.60 -14.41 2.00
C PHE A 287 7.17 -14.74 1.54
N PHE A 288 6.19 -14.43 2.37
CA PHE A 288 4.79 -14.50 1.97
C PHE A 288 4.48 -13.34 1.01
N GLY A 289 3.64 -13.57 0.01
CA GLY A 289 3.10 -12.49 -0.81
C GLY A 289 2.32 -11.50 0.07
N SER A 290 2.72 -10.22 0.07
CA SER A 290 2.15 -9.20 0.97
C SER A 290 0.65 -8.99 0.73
N GLY A 291 -0.08 -8.49 1.72
CA GLY A 291 -1.51 -8.18 1.64
C GLY A 291 -2.39 -9.10 2.48
N LYS A 292 -3.06 -10.08 1.88
CA LYS A 292 -4.05 -10.93 2.55
C LYS A 292 -3.63 -12.40 2.58
N LEU A 293 -3.84 -13.06 3.72
CA LEU A 293 -3.95 -14.52 3.84
C LEU A 293 -5.43 -14.91 3.71
N ALA A 294 -5.74 -16.05 3.11
CA ALA A 294 -7.12 -16.52 3.02
C ALA A 294 -7.51 -17.34 4.25
N VAL A 295 -8.76 -17.23 4.68
CA VAL A 295 -9.29 -17.94 5.86
C VAL A 295 -10.52 -18.75 5.49
N ASP A 296 -10.48 -20.06 5.77
CA ASP A 296 -11.66 -20.89 5.89
C ASP A 296 -12.02 -20.95 7.39
N PRO A 297 -13.11 -20.30 7.82
CA PRO A 297 -13.41 -20.18 9.26
C PRO A 297 -13.89 -21.49 9.89
N ASP A 298 -14.30 -22.45 9.08
CA ASP A 298 -14.81 -23.76 9.53
C ASP A 298 -14.34 -24.87 8.58
N PHE A 299 -13.02 -25.04 8.50
CA PHE A 299 -12.44 -26.03 7.60
C PHE A 299 -12.97 -27.44 7.86
N ASN A 300 -13.56 -28.02 6.84
CA ASN A 300 -14.12 -29.37 6.86
C ASN A 300 -15.21 -29.59 7.93
N GLY A 301 -15.97 -28.54 8.34
CA GLY A 301 -17.03 -28.62 9.33
C GLY A 301 -16.55 -28.96 10.75
N THR A 302 -15.29 -28.65 11.06
CA THR A 302 -14.67 -28.99 12.36
C THR A 302 -14.83 -27.91 13.43
N GLY A 303 -15.35 -26.74 13.07
CA GLY A 303 -15.38 -25.56 13.92
C GLY A 303 -14.00 -24.91 14.12
N LYS A 304 -12.98 -25.34 13.35
CA LYS A 304 -11.63 -24.78 13.39
C LYS A 304 -11.35 -23.99 12.12
N ALA A 305 -10.80 -22.81 12.30
CA ALA A 305 -10.33 -22.01 11.20
C ALA A 305 -9.04 -22.57 10.61
N ARG A 306 -8.92 -22.51 9.29
CA ARG A 306 -7.68 -22.75 8.54
C ARG A 306 -7.26 -21.48 7.82
N VAL A 307 -6.00 -21.11 7.95
CA VAL A 307 -5.38 -20.00 7.25
C VAL A 307 -4.53 -20.54 6.11
N TYR A 308 -4.70 -20.00 4.91
CA TYR A 308 -3.85 -20.29 3.74
C TYR A 308 -2.97 -19.09 3.46
N GLY A 309 -1.70 -19.35 3.19
CA GLY A 309 -0.71 -18.35 2.77
C GLY A 309 -0.05 -18.75 1.46
N ALA A 310 0.22 -17.77 0.61
CA ALA A 310 1.02 -17.99 -0.58
C ALA A 310 2.45 -17.51 -0.32
N VAL A 311 3.45 -18.37 -0.60
CA VAL A 311 4.86 -18.07 -0.35
C VAL A 311 5.66 -18.08 -1.65
N LEU A 312 6.53 -17.09 -1.79
CA LEU A 312 7.57 -17.04 -2.81
C LEU A 312 8.84 -17.63 -2.21
N ILE A 313 9.40 -18.62 -2.88
CA ILE A 313 10.62 -19.30 -2.47
C ILE A 313 11.64 -19.20 -3.61
N LYS A 314 12.83 -18.76 -3.28
CA LYS A 314 14.00 -18.88 -4.13
C LYS A 314 14.77 -20.13 -3.71
N ASN A 315 14.95 -21.09 -4.63
CA ASN A 315 15.73 -22.29 -4.37
C ASN A 315 17.24 -22.07 -4.56
N ALA A 316 18.04 -23.10 -4.35
CA ALA A 316 19.49 -23.04 -4.49
C ALA A 316 19.96 -22.68 -5.92
N GLU A 317 19.19 -23.07 -6.95
CA GLU A 317 19.42 -22.71 -8.35
C GLU A 317 18.96 -21.28 -8.69
N ARG A 318 18.54 -20.49 -7.71
CA ARG A 318 18.06 -19.10 -7.85
C ARG A 318 16.76 -18.97 -8.64
N THR A 319 15.97 -20.03 -8.72
CA THR A 319 14.64 -20.02 -9.33
C THR A 319 13.59 -19.56 -8.32
N ASP A 320 12.72 -18.66 -8.74
CA ASP A 320 11.58 -18.18 -7.97
C ASP A 320 10.38 -19.12 -8.19
N ASN A 321 9.90 -19.74 -7.12
CA ASN A 321 8.79 -20.68 -7.12
C ASN A 321 7.72 -20.25 -6.12
N ASN A 322 6.46 -20.43 -6.47
CA ASN A 322 5.35 -20.14 -5.57
C ASN A 322 4.75 -21.43 -5.04
N TYR A 323 4.41 -21.41 -3.75
CA TYR A 323 3.73 -22.48 -3.05
C TYR A 323 2.56 -21.92 -2.24
N VAL A 324 1.60 -22.77 -1.92
CA VAL A 324 0.58 -22.47 -0.92
C VAL A 324 0.83 -23.31 0.31
N VAL A 325 0.81 -22.66 1.46
CA VAL A 325 0.93 -23.29 2.77
C VAL A 325 -0.35 -23.04 3.58
N TYR A 326 -0.64 -23.90 4.55
CA TYR A 326 -1.79 -23.72 5.44
C TYR A 326 -1.42 -23.95 6.90
N SER A 327 -2.18 -23.28 7.79
CA SER A 327 -2.03 -23.37 9.24
C SER A 327 -3.41 -23.51 9.90
N ASP A 328 -3.53 -24.40 10.88
CA ASP A 328 -4.73 -24.60 11.71
C ASP A 328 -4.55 -24.07 13.13
N ASP A 329 -3.45 -23.35 13.42
CA ASP A 329 -3.05 -22.86 14.74
C ASP A 329 -2.52 -21.43 14.75
N LEU A 330 -3.18 -20.54 13.99
CA LEU A 330 -2.84 -19.12 13.91
C LEU A 330 -1.39 -18.88 13.45
N GLY A 331 -0.87 -19.69 12.51
CA GLY A 331 0.45 -19.52 11.92
C GLY A 331 1.61 -20.04 12.79
N ALA A 332 1.37 -20.73 13.90
CA ALA A 332 2.42 -21.31 14.74
C ALA A 332 3.13 -22.48 14.04
N ASN A 333 2.36 -23.26 13.28
CA ASN A 333 2.87 -24.31 12.41
C ASN A 333 2.23 -24.21 11.03
N TRP A 334 2.99 -24.55 10.00
CA TRP A 334 2.56 -24.52 8.62
C TRP A 334 2.75 -25.89 7.96
N ASN A 335 1.90 -26.18 6.99
CA ASN A 335 1.99 -27.37 6.13
C ASN A 335 1.92 -26.91 4.66
N ILE A 336 2.59 -27.62 3.77
CA ILE A 336 2.54 -27.34 2.35
C ILE A 336 1.31 -28.00 1.72
N LEU A 337 0.59 -27.26 0.88
CA LEU A 337 -0.55 -27.75 0.15
C LEU A 337 -0.11 -28.39 -1.17
N GLY A 338 -0.49 -29.66 -1.41
CA GLY A 338 -0.10 -30.39 -2.62
C GLY A 338 1.29 -31.01 -2.57
N GLY A 339 1.92 -31.07 -1.40
CA GLY A 339 3.18 -31.79 -1.18
C GLY A 339 4.36 -31.17 -1.93
N SER A 340 5.14 -32.00 -2.63
CA SER A 340 6.36 -31.58 -3.34
C SER A 340 6.11 -30.90 -4.70
N GLN A 341 4.86 -30.73 -5.12
CA GLN A 341 4.54 -30.05 -6.38
C GLN A 341 4.86 -28.55 -6.28
N THR A 342 5.40 -27.96 -7.34
CA THR A 342 5.57 -26.52 -7.49
C THR A 342 4.38 -25.96 -8.27
N PRO A 343 3.40 -25.32 -7.61
CA PRO A 343 2.18 -24.86 -8.28
C PRO A 343 2.44 -23.84 -9.39
N VAL A 344 3.35 -22.87 -9.14
CA VAL A 344 3.76 -21.88 -10.14
C VAL A 344 5.26 -21.67 -10.03
N ALA A 345 5.96 -21.94 -11.11
CA ALA A 345 7.40 -21.68 -11.25
C ALA A 345 7.64 -20.38 -12.03
N PHE A 346 8.78 -19.74 -11.80
CA PHE A 346 9.25 -18.54 -12.52
C PHE A 346 8.32 -17.34 -12.42
N ALA A 347 7.55 -17.21 -11.35
CA ALA A 347 6.69 -16.08 -11.08
C ALA A 347 7.08 -15.39 -9.77
N SER A 348 6.72 -14.12 -9.64
CA SER A 348 7.00 -13.30 -8.47
C SER A 348 5.89 -13.43 -7.41
N GLU A 349 5.63 -12.42 -6.62
CA GLU A 349 4.79 -12.40 -5.42
C GLU A 349 3.40 -13.03 -5.64
N PRO A 350 3.07 -14.07 -4.87
CA PRO A 350 1.80 -14.79 -5.00
C PRO A 350 0.72 -14.27 -4.04
N LYS A 351 -0.54 -14.51 -4.43
CA LYS A 351 -1.74 -14.34 -3.61
C LYS A 351 -2.54 -15.64 -3.57
N VAL A 352 -3.29 -15.82 -2.51
CA VAL A 352 -4.17 -16.98 -2.34
C VAL A 352 -5.57 -16.56 -1.95
N ASP A 353 -6.57 -17.25 -2.49
CA ASP A 353 -7.95 -17.16 -2.00
C ASP A 353 -8.67 -18.50 -2.13
N ILE A 354 -9.86 -18.59 -1.53
CA ILE A 354 -10.70 -19.77 -1.54
C ILE A 354 -11.87 -19.51 -2.51
N LEU A 355 -11.96 -20.35 -3.53
CA LEU A 355 -13.11 -20.28 -4.44
C LEU A 355 -14.38 -20.81 -3.75
N PRO A 356 -15.59 -20.39 -4.22
CA PRO A 356 -16.86 -20.75 -3.57
C PRO A 356 -17.12 -22.26 -3.47
N ASN A 357 -16.53 -23.05 -4.36
CA ASN A 357 -16.61 -24.52 -4.38
C ASN A 357 -15.56 -25.20 -3.45
N GLY A 358 -14.75 -24.41 -2.74
CA GLY A 358 -13.70 -24.89 -1.84
C GLY A 358 -12.36 -25.23 -2.49
N GLN A 359 -12.20 -24.96 -3.79
CA GLN A 359 -10.88 -25.01 -4.44
C GLN A 359 -10.00 -23.86 -3.93
N ILE A 360 -8.69 -24.05 -3.94
CA ILE A 360 -7.73 -23.01 -3.53
C ILE A 360 -7.12 -22.37 -4.78
N LEU A 361 -7.27 -21.07 -4.91
CA LEU A 361 -6.74 -20.27 -6.00
C LEU A 361 -5.38 -19.68 -5.62
N LEU A 362 -4.38 -19.88 -6.48
CA LEU A 362 -3.10 -19.17 -6.45
C LEU A 362 -3.06 -18.18 -7.62
N SER A 363 -2.77 -16.91 -7.32
CA SER A 363 -2.60 -15.83 -8.30
C SER A 363 -1.24 -15.20 -8.13
N ALA A 364 -0.30 -15.45 -9.05
CA ALA A 364 1.07 -14.98 -8.96
C ALA A 364 1.32 -13.75 -9.86
N ARG A 365 2.18 -12.84 -9.39
CA ARG A 365 2.58 -11.64 -10.10
C ARG A 365 3.37 -11.99 -11.36
N ARG A 366 3.00 -11.38 -12.48
CA ARG A 366 3.77 -11.32 -13.72
C ARG A 366 3.61 -9.96 -14.42
N GLN A 367 4.40 -9.72 -15.44
CA GLN A 367 4.25 -8.51 -16.26
C GLN A 367 2.97 -8.59 -17.10
N GLY A 368 2.17 -7.53 -17.07
CA GLY A 368 0.97 -7.37 -17.89
C GLY A 368 -0.21 -8.28 -17.54
N GLY A 369 -0.24 -8.85 -16.33
CA GLY A 369 -1.32 -9.72 -15.89
C GLY A 369 -0.95 -10.57 -14.69
N ARG A 370 -1.58 -11.76 -14.60
CA ARG A 370 -1.36 -12.73 -13.50
C ARG A 370 -1.08 -14.12 -14.07
N THR A 371 -0.45 -14.97 -13.25
CA THR A 371 -0.38 -16.42 -13.50
C THR A 371 -1.22 -17.11 -12.45
N PHE A 372 -2.19 -17.92 -12.88
CA PHE A 372 -3.12 -18.61 -12.00
C PHE A 372 -2.82 -20.10 -11.94
N ASN A 373 -3.04 -20.70 -10.77
CA ASN A 373 -3.17 -22.14 -10.61
C ASN A 373 -4.26 -22.46 -9.58
N ILE A 374 -4.82 -23.67 -9.65
CA ILE A 374 -5.91 -24.12 -8.78
C ILE A 374 -5.55 -25.45 -8.15
N PHE A 375 -5.74 -25.54 -6.83
CA PHE A 375 -5.71 -26.79 -6.10
C PHE A 375 -7.12 -27.31 -5.87
N THR A 376 -7.35 -28.57 -6.24
CA THR A 376 -8.60 -29.28 -5.99
C THR A 376 -8.39 -30.35 -4.96
N TYR A 377 -9.10 -30.28 -3.83
CA TYR A 377 -9.11 -31.34 -2.82
C TYR A 377 -9.77 -32.58 -3.37
N THR A 378 -9.11 -33.72 -3.27
CA THR A 378 -9.72 -35.05 -3.45
C THR A 378 -10.23 -35.61 -2.13
N ASP A 379 -9.58 -35.24 -1.01
CA ASP A 379 -10.00 -35.56 0.36
C ASP A 379 -9.53 -34.46 1.32
N LYS A 380 -10.47 -33.69 1.84
CA LYS A 380 -10.18 -32.63 2.83
C LYS A 380 -9.71 -33.17 4.19
N ALA A 381 -10.15 -34.37 4.57
CA ALA A 381 -9.77 -34.95 5.88
C ALA A 381 -8.28 -35.33 5.94
N THR A 382 -7.73 -35.77 4.83
CA THR A 382 -6.29 -36.10 4.69
C THR A 382 -5.47 -34.97 4.05
N ASN A 383 -6.08 -33.84 3.71
CA ASN A 383 -5.47 -32.74 2.96
C ASN A 383 -4.93 -33.16 1.57
N SER A 384 -5.46 -34.24 1.01
CA SER A 384 -5.06 -34.74 -0.30
C SER A 384 -5.76 -33.97 -1.41
N GLY A 385 -5.03 -33.75 -2.50
CA GLY A 385 -5.53 -33.05 -3.68
C GLY A 385 -4.44 -32.87 -4.74
N ILE A 386 -4.77 -32.18 -5.80
CA ILE A 386 -3.89 -31.97 -6.93
C ILE A 386 -3.92 -30.51 -7.39
N TRP A 387 -2.77 -30.01 -7.79
CA TRP A 387 -2.63 -28.76 -8.54
C TRP A 387 -2.90 -29.01 -10.03
N ASP A 388 -3.58 -28.07 -10.65
CA ASP A 388 -3.72 -28.03 -12.10
C ASP A 388 -2.43 -27.48 -12.76
N SER A 389 -2.43 -27.22 -14.04
CA SER A 389 -1.36 -26.54 -14.75
C SER A 389 -1.50 -25.02 -14.65
N ALA A 390 -0.41 -24.32 -14.37
CA ALA A 390 -0.41 -22.87 -14.27
C ALA A 390 -0.71 -22.19 -15.63
N VAL A 391 -1.60 -21.17 -15.65
CA VAL A 391 -2.04 -20.48 -16.86
C VAL A 391 -1.97 -18.96 -16.65
N ASN A 392 -1.44 -18.25 -17.64
CA ASN A 392 -1.41 -16.79 -17.66
C ASN A 392 -2.80 -16.22 -18.04
N GLY A 393 -3.17 -15.11 -17.39
CA GLY A 393 -4.46 -14.46 -17.65
C GLY A 393 -4.63 -13.13 -16.92
N CYS A 394 -5.85 -12.62 -16.88
CA CYS A 394 -6.18 -11.30 -16.34
C CYS A 394 -5.27 -10.20 -16.89
N GLU A 395 -5.16 -10.16 -18.23
CA GLU A 395 -4.28 -9.21 -18.91
C GLU A 395 -4.76 -7.77 -18.70
N ASN A 396 -3.85 -6.87 -18.36
CA ASN A 396 -4.17 -5.47 -18.09
C ASN A 396 -3.80 -4.50 -19.23
N GLY A 397 -3.26 -5.01 -20.33
CA GLY A 397 -2.81 -4.21 -21.48
C GLY A 397 -1.49 -3.46 -21.27
N GLY A 398 -0.95 -3.43 -20.05
CA GLY A 398 0.33 -2.81 -19.71
C GLY A 398 1.48 -3.81 -19.69
N LYS A 399 2.68 -3.31 -19.39
CA LYS A 399 3.90 -4.14 -19.21
C LYS A 399 4.35 -4.22 -17.75
N ASN A 400 3.76 -3.45 -16.85
CA ASN A 400 4.13 -3.52 -15.45
C ASN A 400 3.56 -4.78 -14.78
N GLY A 401 4.21 -5.19 -13.70
CA GLY A 401 3.69 -6.19 -12.80
C GLY A 401 3.88 -5.72 -11.37
N THR A 402 2.82 -5.79 -10.58
CA THR A 402 2.87 -5.50 -9.15
C THR A 402 2.15 -6.57 -8.35
N ASP A 403 2.29 -6.49 -7.04
CA ASP A 403 1.55 -7.34 -6.12
C ASP A 403 0.13 -6.78 -5.97
N GLY A 404 -0.83 -7.36 -6.70
CA GLY A 404 -2.26 -7.08 -6.58
C GLY A 404 -2.94 -8.14 -5.71
N GLU A 405 -4.16 -7.88 -5.27
CA GLU A 405 -4.91 -8.77 -4.38
C GLU A 405 -6.00 -9.52 -5.14
N VAL A 406 -6.34 -10.71 -4.65
CA VAL A 406 -7.48 -11.52 -5.10
C VAL A 406 -8.48 -11.71 -3.96
N LEU A 407 -9.77 -11.55 -4.23
CA LEU A 407 -10.83 -11.64 -3.22
C LEU A 407 -12.12 -12.18 -3.82
N CYS A 408 -12.70 -13.21 -3.20
CA CYS A 408 -14.01 -13.73 -3.55
C CYS A 408 -15.10 -13.11 -2.65
N ILE A 409 -16.17 -12.59 -3.25
CA ILE A 409 -17.27 -11.92 -2.54
C ILE A 409 -18.64 -12.39 -3.00
N ASP A 410 -19.65 -12.16 -2.15
CA ASP A 410 -21.07 -12.31 -2.50
C ASP A 410 -21.59 -11.07 -3.24
N ALA A 411 -22.50 -11.27 -4.19
CA ALA A 411 -23.15 -10.18 -4.93
C ALA A 411 -24.55 -10.58 -5.41
N TRP A 412 -25.32 -9.59 -5.88
CA TRP A 412 -26.60 -9.78 -6.56
C TRP A 412 -26.52 -9.30 -8.01
N LYS A 413 -27.14 -10.04 -8.93
CA LYS A 413 -27.50 -9.51 -10.25
C LYS A 413 -28.65 -8.50 -10.16
N ALA A 414 -28.91 -7.77 -11.24
CA ALA A 414 -30.02 -6.82 -11.32
C ALA A 414 -31.39 -7.46 -11.05
N ASP A 415 -31.54 -8.73 -11.40
CA ASP A 415 -32.76 -9.54 -11.17
C ASP A 415 -32.80 -10.18 -9.75
N ARG A 416 -31.89 -9.80 -8.86
CA ARG A 416 -31.72 -10.38 -7.52
C ARG A 416 -31.28 -11.84 -7.49
N THR A 417 -30.75 -12.37 -8.59
CA THR A 417 -30.07 -13.68 -8.57
C THR A 417 -28.77 -13.56 -7.78
N PRO A 418 -28.56 -14.41 -6.74
CA PRO A 418 -27.31 -14.41 -5.97
C PRO A 418 -26.16 -14.96 -6.82
N VAL A 419 -25.01 -14.31 -6.76
CA VAL A 419 -23.78 -14.75 -7.43
C VAL A 419 -22.59 -14.57 -6.53
N LYS A 420 -21.47 -15.19 -6.89
CA LYS A 420 -20.15 -14.90 -6.34
C LYS A 420 -19.32 -14.18 -7.38
N LEU A 421 -18.57 -13.19 -6.96
CA LEU A 421 -17.59 -12.48 -7.79
C LEU A 421 -16.18 -12.76 -7.27
N LEU A 422 -15.30 -13.11 -8.18
CA LEU A 422 -13.85 -13.10 -7.93
C LEU A 422 -13.32 -11.77 -8.41
N LEU A 423 -12.67 -11.03 -7.52
CA LEU A 423 -12.02 -9.74 -7.76
C LEU A 423 -10.52 -9.93 -7.88
N GLN A 424 -9.86 -9.18 -8.76
CA GLN A 424 -8.41 -9.08 -8.86
C GLN A 424 -8.01 -7.62 -9.04
N SER A 425 -7.23 -7.06 -8.10
CA SER A 425 -6.68 -5.73 -8.25
C SER A 425 -5.29 -5.77 -8.88
N GLN A 426 -4.99 -4.81 -9.72
CA GLN A 426 -3.66 -4.53 -10.25
C GLN A 426 -3.63 -3.18 -10.96
N PRO A 427 -2.47 -2.49 -11.06
CA PRO A 427 -2.33 -1.33 -11.93
C PRO A 427 -2.49 -1.74 -13.40
N LYS A 428 -3.17 -0.92 -14.20
CA LYS A 428 -3.15 -1.09 -15.67
C LYS A 428 -1.76 -0.84 -16.22
N GLY A 429 -1.08 0.18 -15.65
CA GLY A 429 0.26 0.56 -16.04
C GLY A 429 0.36 1.16 -17.44
N GLY A 430 1.58 1.41 -17.86
CA GLY A 430 1.91 1.95 -19.17
C GLY A 430 2.81 1.03 -19.99
N ALA A 431 3.63 1.61 -20.85
CA ALA A 431 4.51 0.88 -21.76
C ALA A 431 5.75 0.27 -21.08
N SER A 432 6.09 0.71 -19.87
CA SER A 432 7.25 0.25 -19.10
C SER A 432 6.81 -0.64 -17.94
N HIS A 433 7.63 -1.64 -17.57
CA HIS A 433 7.38 -2.45 -16.38
C HIS A 433 7.56 -1.69 -15.05
N TYR A 434 8.10 -0.48 -15.09
CA TYR A 434 8.19 0.44 -13.96
C TYR A 434 7.01 1.43 -13.90
N ASP A 435 6.18 1.50 -14.93
CA ASP A 435 5.06 2.44 -14.99
C ASP A 435 3.83 1.86 -14.26
N ARG A 436 3.83 2.01 -12.95
CA ARG A 436 2.83 1.48 -12.02
C ARG A 436 1.79 2.54 -11.73
N ARG A 437 0.74 2.61 -12.55
CA ARG A 437 -0.35 3.59 -12.42
C ARG A 437 -1.70 2.98 -12.74
N ASP A 438 -2.74 3.73 -12.51
CA ASP A 438 -4.10 3.37 -12.91
C ASP A 438 -4.58 2.08 -12.24
N VAL A 439 -4.43 1.99 -10.90
CA VAL A 439 -4.91 0.83 -10.15
C VAL A 439 -6.40 0.61 -10.45
N THR A 440 -6.72 -0.63 -10.81
CA THR A 440 -8.03 -1.04 -11.30
C THR A 440 -8.40 -2.37 -10.67
N ILE A 441 -9.69 -2.62 -10.46
CA ILE A 441 -10.21 -3.92 -10.07
C ILE A 441 -10.83 -4.58 -11.29
N TRP A 442 -10.45 -5.82 -11.58
CA TRP A 442 -11.10 -6.73 -12.51
C TRP A 442 -11.99 -7.67 -11.73
N TYR A 443 -13.08 -8.12 -12.35
CA TYR A 443 -13.99 -9.08 -11.73
C TYR A 443 -14.47 -10.13 -12.74
N LYS A 444 -14.91 -11.28 -12.21
CA LYS A 444 -15.61 -12.32 -12.96
C LYS A 444 -16.56 -13.09 -12.06
N GLU A 445 -17.65 -13.62 -12.63
CA GLU A 445 -18.56 -14.52 -11.92
C GLU A 445 -17.89 -15.88 -11.69
N VAL A 446 -18.08 -16.43 -10.50
CA VAL A 446 -17.73 -17.79 -10.12
C VAL A 446 -18.91 -18.45 -9.39
N SER A 447 -18.95 -19.79 -9.36
CA SER A 447 -20.07 -20.57 -8.82
C SER A 447 -19.60 -21.58 -7.78
N THR A 448 -20.50 -21.96 -6.89
CA THR A 448 -20.31 -23.08 -5.94
C THR A 448 -20.35 -24.45 -6.60
N ASP A 449 -21.02 -24.56 -7.75
CA ASP A 449 -21.36 -25.82 -8.39
C ASP A 449 -20.40 -26.20 -9.54
N THR A 450 -19.39 -25.39 -9.78
CA THR A 450 -18.43 -25.56 -10.88
C THR A 450 -17.05 -25.87 -10.34
N ASN A 451 -16.43 -26.97 -10.76
CA ASN A 451 -15.00 -27.18 -10.57
C ASN A 451 -14.25 -26.44 -11.67
N TYR A 452 -13.42 -25.48 -11.27
CA TYR A 452 -12.64 -24.66 -12.17
C TYR A 452 -11.28 -25.29 -12.49
N THR A 453 -10.86 -25.11 -13.74
CA THR A 453 -9.45 -25.26 -14.15
C THR A 453 -8.74 -23.90 -14.05
N SER A 454 -7.42 -23.92 -14.07
CA SER A 454 -6.61 -22.70 -14.15
C SER A 454 -6.95 -21.88 -15.41
N THR A 455 -7.29 -22.55 -16.51
CA THR A 455 -7.73 -21.93 -17.78
C THR A 455 -9.05 -21.18 -17.60
N ASP A 456 -10.01 -21.76 -16.86
CA ASP A 456 -11.29 -21.11 -16.60
C ASP A 456 -11.09 -19.82 -15.81
N ILE A 457 -10.18 -19.83 -14.83
CA ILE A 457 -9.89 -18.64 -14.03
C ILE A 457 -9.05 -17.62 -14.78
N ALA A 458 -8.10 -18.04 -15.59
CA ALA A 458 -7.24 -17.13 -16.35
C ALA A 458 -8.02 -16.23 -17.33
N ASN A 459 -9.14 -16.73 -17.87
CA ASN A 459 -9.94 -16.08 -18.90
C ASN A 459 -11.22 -15.45 -18.36
N GLY A 460 -11.85 -14.57 -19.17
CA GLY A 460 -13.21 -14.04 -18.91
C GLY A 460 -13.26 -12.95 -17.83
N TRP A 461 -12.18 -12.27 -17.54
CA TRP A 461 -12.16 -11.12 -16.67
C TRP A 461 -12.78 -9.89 -17.32
N THR A 462 -13.60 -9.19 -16.56
CA THR A 462 -14.18 -7.89 -16.94
C THR A 462 -13.43 -6.80 -16.17
N GLN A 463 -13.00 -5.75 -16.87
CA GLN A 463 -12.45 -4.58 -16.21
C GLN A 463 -13.57 -3.87 -15.46
N GLY A 464 -13.39 -3.61 -14.19
CA GLY A 464 -14.24 -2.78 -13.37
C GLY A 464 -13.64 -1.39 -13.17
N LYS A 465 -13.95 -0.78 -12.02
CA LYS A 465 -13.59 0.61 -11.70
C LYS A 465 -12.08 0.80 -11.64
N GLN A 466 -11.61 1.82 -12.34
CA GLN A 466 -10.30 2.40 -12.12
C GLN A 466 -10.35 3.32 -10.89
N LEU A 467 -9.52 3.04 -9.88
CA LEU A 467 -9.59 3.68 -8.56
C LEU A 467 -8.66 4.88 -8.40
N SER A 468 -7.63 4.96 -9.24
CA SER A 468 -6.69 6.08 -9.26
C SER A 468 -6.17 6.29 -10.68
N THR A 469 -5.78 7.53 -10.99
CA THR A 469 -5.02 7.91 -12.19
C THR A 469 -3.57 8.23 -11.85
N GLN A 470 -3.23 8.18 -10.55
CA GLN A 470 -1.89 8.42 -10.05
C GLN A 470 -1.04 7.16 -10.18
N GLU A 471 0.25 7.31 -9.95
CA GLU A 471 1.11 6.16 -9.72
C GLU A 471 0.58 5.38 -8.52
N SER A 472 0.44 4.06 -8.68
CA SER A 472 -0.11 3.16 -7.68
C SER A 472 0.59 1.81 -7.81
N SER A 473 1.06 1.27 -6.70
CA SER A 473 1.86 0.05 -6.73
C SER A 473 1.11 -1.12 -6.11
N TYR A 474 1.38 -1.47 -4.89
CA TYR A 474 0.78 -2.62 -4.22
C TYR A 474 -0.61 -2.31 -3.69
N SER A 475 -1.45 -3.34 -3.62
CA SER A 475 -2.83 -3.22 -3.10
C SER A 475 -3.26 -4.49 -2.39
N ALA A 476 -4.11 -4.33 -1.37
CA ALA A 476 -4.73 -5.39 -0.60
C ALA A 476 -6.25 -5.13 -0.48
N MET A 477 -7.03 -6.19 -0.35
CA MET A 477 -8.49 -6.14 -0.21
C MET A 477 -8.98 -7.09 0.87
N CYS A 478 -10.00 -6.67 1.63
CA CYS A 478 -10.80 -7.58 2.44
C CYS A 478 -12.27 -7.17 2.44
N LEU A 479 -13.14 -8.11 2.78
CA LEU A 479 -14.56 -7.83 2.95
C LEU A 479 -14.79 -7.21 4.32
N GLN A 480 -15.59 -6.14 4.39
CA GLN A 480 -16.04 -5.53 5.64
C GLN A 480 -17.31 -6.20 6.14
N GLN A 481 -17.66 -5.94 7.40
CA GLN A 481 -18.88 -6.49 7.99
C GLN A 481 -20.17 -5.95 7.36
N ASP A 482 -20.13 -4.73 6.82
CA ASP A 482 -21.25 -4.14 6.08
C ASP A 482 -21.33 -4.62 4.62
N GLY A 483 -20.45 -5.55 4.21
CA GLY A 483 -20.37 -6.13 2.87
C GLY A 483 -19.62 -5.28 1.84
N ASN A 484 -19.19 -4.07 2.17
CA ASN A 484 -18.30 -3.29 1.32
C ASN A 484 -16.89 -3.92 1.27
N VAL A 485 -16.15 -3.61 0.24
CA VAL A 485 -14.75 -4.00 0.10
C VAL A 485 -13.86 -2.89 0.65
N ALA A 486 -13.09 -3.20 1.70
CA ALA A 486 -11.96 -2.40 2.11
C ALA A 486 -10.82 -2.58 1.10
N PHE A 487 -10.47 -1.52 0.40
CA PHE A 487 -9.36 -1.50 -0.54
C PHE A 487 -8.25 -0.61 0.01
N PHE A 488 -7.07 -1.18 0.23
CA PHE A 488 -5.94 -0.47 0.82
C PHE A 488 -4.74 -0.56 -0.13
N PHE A 489 -4.17 0.58 -0.53
CA PHE A 489 -3.19 0.59 -1.60
C PHE A 489 -2.19 1.75 -1.50
N GLU A 490 -1.10 1.62 -2.25
CA GLU A 490 -0.08 2.65 -2.44
C GLU A 490 -0.51 3.63 -3.53
N GLU A 491 -0.49 4.93 -3.23
CA GLU A 491 -0.78 6.00 -4.20
C GLU A 491 0.31 7.08 -4.10
N ALA A 492 0.88 7.48 -5.22
CA ALA A 492 1.85 8.57 -5.33
C ALA A 492 1.27 9.72 -6.19
N PRO A 493 1.80 10.92 -6.07
CA PRO A 493 2.87 11.31 -5.17
C PRO A 493 2.35 11.69 -3.78
N CYS A 494 2.98 11.19 -2.75
CA CYS A 494 2.75 11.66 -1.38
C CYS A 494 3.44 13.01 -1.13
N TYR A 495 4.55 13.26 -1.81
CA TYR A 495 5.45 14.41 -1.64
C TYR A 495 5.71 15.16 -2.96
N GLY A 496 4.66 15.57 -3.68
CA GLY A 496 4.80 16.21 -5.00
C GLY A 496 5.06 15.18 -6.10
N ASP A 497 5.67 15.58 -7.20
CA ASP A 497 5.94 14.71 -8.36
C ASP A 497 7.17 13.80 -8.17
N ASP A 498 7.71 13.73 -6.95
CA ASP A 498 8.90 12.95 -6.63
C ASP A 498 8.54 11.68 -5.87
N TYR A 499 8.20 10.62 -6.61
CA TYR A 499 7.87 9.28 -6.06
C TYR A 499 9.10 8.53 -5.51
N THR A 500 10.31 9.07 -5.66
CA THR A 500 11.46 8.55 -4.92
C THR A 500 11.34 8.80 -3.41
N LYS A 501 10.38 9.61 -2.99
CA LYS A 501 10.08 9.93 -1.58
C LYS A 501 8.98 9.08 -0.95
N GLY A 502 8.48 8.06 -1.65
CA GLY A 502 7.52 7.09 -1.12
C GLY A 502 6.06 7.34 -1.51
N TYR A 503 5.21 6.44 -1.04
CA TYR A 503 3.77 6.44 -1.30
C TYR A 503 3.00 6.94 -0.08
N CYS A 504 1.79 7.47 -0.32
CA CYS A 504 0.73 7.48 0.66
C CYS A 504 0.05 6.11 0.68
N MET A 505 -0.42 5.69 1.85
CA MET A 505 -1.23 4.49 2.01
C MET A 505 -2.69 4.90 2.11
N VAL A 506 -3.46 4.58 1.08
CA VAL A 506 -4.84 5.05 0.90
C VAL A 506 -5.82 3.91 1.15
N TYR A 507 -6.83 4.17 1.96
CA TYR A 507 -7.98 3.30 2.16
C TYR A 507 -9.18 3.85 1.37
N LEU A 508 -9.87 2.96 0.66
CA LEU A 508 -11.17 3.21 0.01
C LEU A 508 -12.20 2.23 0.55
N CYS A 509 -13.43 2.72 0.77
CA CYS A 509 -14.58 1.90 1.09
C CYS A 509 -15.44 1.76 -0.17
N LEU A 510 -15.39 0.60 -0.82
CA LEU A 510 -15.99 0.38 -2.13
C LEU A 510 -17.21 -0.53 -2.04
N SER A 511 -18.33 -0.10 -2.56
CA SER A 511 -19.49 -0.97 -2.79
C SER A 511 -19.28 -1.87 -4.02
N VAL A 512 -20.03 -2.97 -4.10
CA VAL A 512 -20.01 -3.87 -5.26
C VAL A 512 -20.46 -3.13 -6.52
N GLU A 513 -21.44 -2.24 -6.38
CA GLU A 513 -21.94 -1.37 -7.45
C GLU A 513 -20.84 -0.48 -8.03
N GLU A 514 -20.04 0.12 -7.15
CA GLU A 514 -18.91 0.96 -7.58
C GLU A 514 -17.84 0.16 -8.30
N ILE A 515 -17.44 -1.00 -7.73
CA ILE A 515 -16.41 -1.88 -8.32
C ILE A 515 -16.83 -2.34 -9.71
N THR A 516 -18.13 -2.67 -9.90
CA THR A 516 -18.65 -3.28 -11.10
C THR A 516 -19.36 -2.30 -12.05
N GLU A 517 -19.26 -0.99 -11.74
CA GLU A 517 -19.90 0.09 -12.51
C GLU A 517 -21.41 -0.14 -12.69
N GLY A 518 -22.07 -0.56 -11.62
CA GLY A 518 -23.52 -0.78 -11.56
C GLY A 518 -24.03 -2.12 -12.10
N LYS A 519 -23.13 -3.02 -12.50
CA LYS A 519 -23.56 -4.32 -13.07
C LYS A 519 -24.04 -5.32 -12.01
N TYR A 520 -23.50 -5.24 -10.82
CA TYR A 520 -23.88 -6.06 -9.67
C TYR A 520 -24.10 -5.16 -8.45
N SER A 521 -24.89 -5.65 -7.50
CA SER A 521 -25.14 -4.97 -6.24
C SER A 521 -24.67 -5.81 -5.06
N GLN A 522 -24.51 -5.14 -3.92
CA GLN A 522 -24.10 -5.74 -2.68
C GLN A 522 -25.14 -6.72 -2.16
N ARG A 523 -24.69 -7.86 -1.59
CA ARG A 523 -25.53 -8.88 -0.99
C ARG A 523 -25.68 -8.67 0.52
#